data_896bda55267fddc1baa60891242a17bb
#
_entry.id   896bda55267fddc1baa60891242a17bb
#
_cell.length_a   1.000
_cell.length_b   1.000
_cell.length_c   1.000
_cell.angle_alpha   90.00
_cell.angle_beta   90.00
_cell.angle_gamma   90.00
#
_symmetry.space_group_name_H-M   'P 1'
#
loop_
_entity.id
_entity.type
_entity.pdbx_description
1 polymer ?
#
loop_
_entity_poly.entity_id
_entity_poly.type
_entity_poly.pdbx_seq_one_letter_code
_entity_poly.pdbx_strand_id
1 'polypeptide(L)'
;MDRLIISPSPHIHSGDSVERNMYAVLIALAPACLVSLVTFGLGAFIVLAVSVLACVLTEWVITKYLYKQPSTIGDGSAILTGLLLGMNLPSSLPWWIIVIGAIVAIGVGKMSFGGLGGNIFNPALVGRVFLLIAYPAQMTLWPKAGQYFSYTDAVTSATPL
;
A
#
# COMPACT_ATOMS: atom_id res chain seq x y z
N MET A 1 22.26 -27.08 -33.62
CA MET A 1 23.01 -26.00 -32.93
C MET A 1 22.39 -25.86 -31.55
N ASP A 2 23.11 -26.37 -30.57
CA ASP A 2 22.67 -26.26 -29.18
C ASP A 2 22.75 -24.78 -28.75
N ARG A 3 21.63 -24.20 -28.38
CA ARG A 3 21.61 -22.84 -27.87
C ARG A 3 22.21 -22.84 -26.48
N LEU A 4 23.32 -22.13 -26.32
CA LEU A 4 23.90 -21.88 -25.01
C LEU A 4 22.89 -21.06 -24.19
N ILE A 5 22.42 -21.66 -23.11
CA ILE A 5 21.55 -20.98 -22.15
C ILE A 5 22.43 -20.23 -21.16
N ILE A 6 22.45 -18.91 -21.26
CA ILE A 6 23.16 -18.06 -20.31
C ILE A 6 22.13 -17.62 -19.25
N SER A 7 22.31 -18.04 -18.02
CA SER A 7 21.51 -17.55 -16.90
C SER A 7 22.30 -16.49 -16.11
N PRO A 8 21.66 -15.36 -15.72
CA PRO A 8 22.33 -14.38 -14.85
C PRO A 8 22.56 -14.97 -13.44
N SER A 9 23.59 -14.48 -12.76
CA SER A 9 23.81 -14.80 -11.35
C SER A 9 22.67 -14.26 -10.48
N PRO A 10 22.31 -14.98 -9.39
CA PRO A 10 22.86 -16.24 -8.90
C PRO A 10 22.33 -17.45 -9.67
N HIS A 11 23.17 -18.45 -9.86
CA HIS A 11 22.82 -19.68 -10.58
C HIS A 11 22.07 -20.70 -9.71
N ILE A 12 21.97 -20.45 -8.41
CA ILE A 12 21.21 -21.27 -7.46
C ILE A 12 19.84 -20.66 -7.29
N HIS A 13 18.79 -21.40 -7.62
CA HIS A 13 17.42 -21.00 -7.46
C HIS A 13 16.80 -21.74 -6.26
N SER A 14 16.38 -21.02 -5.23
CA SER A 14 15.50 -21.56 -4.21
C SER A 14 14.08 -21.69 -4.79
N GLY A 15 13.26 -22.60 -4.25
CA GLY A 15 11.85 -22.73 -4.66
C GLY A 15 10.95 -21.55 -4.23
N ASP A 16 11.54 -20.45 -3.76
CA ASP A 16 10.82 -19.27 -3.31
C ASP A 16 10.50 -18.35 -4.49
N SER A 17 9.23 -18.04 -4.65
CA SER A 17 8.76 -17.05 -5.62
C SER A 17 8.49 -15.71 -4.95
N VAL A 18 8.58 -14.62 -5.73
CA VAL A 18 8.24 -13.27 -5.27
C VAL A 18 6.79 -13.23 -4.75
N GLU A 19 5.87 -13.86 -5.47
CA GLU A 19 4.46 -13.97 -5.07
C GLU A 19 4.32 -14.61 -3.68
N ARG A 20 4.96 -15.76 -3.45
CA ARG A 20 4.91 -16.45 -2.17
C ARG A 20 5.39 -15.57 -1.03
N ASN A 21 6.47 -14.83 -1.25
CA ASN A 21 7.00 -13.91 -0.25
C ASN A 21 6.05 -12.75 0.02
N MET A 22 5.42 -12.16 -1.02
CA MET A 22 4.42 -11.09 -0.85
C MET A 22 3.20 -11.56 -0.07
N TYR A 23 2.67 -12.74 -0.38
CA TYR A 23 1.55 -13.33 0.36
C TYR A 23 1.92 -13.71 1.79
N ALA A 24 3.13 -14.20 2.04
CA ALA A 24 3.61 -14.49 3.40
C ALA A 24 3.64 -13.20 4.26
N VAL A 25 4.08 -12.07 3.70
CA VAL A 25 4.06 -10.77 4.40
C VAL A 25 2.62 -10.30 4.64
N LEU A 26 1.70 -10.48 3.67
CA LEU A 26 0.29 -10.15 3.85
C LEU A 26 -0.34 -10.94 5.00
N ILE A 27 -0.05 -12.24 5.09
CA ILE A 27 -0.52 -13.09 6.19
C ILE A 27 0.08 -12.63 7.52
N ALA A 28 1.37 -12.29 7.54
CA ALA A 28 2.03 -11.78 8.74
C ALA A 28 1.47 -10.43 9.23
N LEU A 29 0.93 -9.60 8.33
CA LEU A 29 0.28 -8.33 8.67
C LEU A 29 -1.19 -8.49 9.11
N ALA A 30 -1.82 -9.64 8.85
CA ALA A 30 -3.23 -9.86 9.19
C ALA A 30 -3.55 -9.63 10.68
N PRO A 31 -2.74 -10.06 11.66
CA PRO A 31 -3.00 -9.77 13.08
C PRO A 31 -2.99 -8.26 13.37
N ALA A 32 -2.06 -7.51 12.78
CA ALA A 32 -1.99 -6.05 12.97
C ALA A 32 -3.21 -5.35 12.37
N CYS A 33 -3.70 -5.80 11.22
CA CYS A 33 -4.95 -5.31 10.63
C CYS A 33 -6.15 -5.58 11.53
N LEU A 34 -6.24 -6.78 12.10
CA LEU A 34 -7.33 -7.13 13.03
C LEU A 34 -7.30 -6.23 14.27
N VAL A 35 -6.13 -6.01 14.87
CA VAL A 35 -6.00 -5.08 16.00
C VAL A 35 -6.41 -3.66 15.60
N SER A 36 -6.01 -3.18 14.44
CA SER A 36 -6.41 -1.86 13.92
C SER A 36 -7.94 -1.75 13.78
N LEU A 37 -8.61 -2.79 13.25
CA LEU A 37 -10.06 -2.83 13.10
C LEU A 37 -10.78 -2.85 14.46
N VAL A 38 -10.26 -3.61 15.42
CA VAL A 38 -10.82 -3.66 16.78
C VAL A 38 -10.62 -2.34 17.52
N THR A 39 -9.52 -1.63 17.26
CA THR A 39 -9.19 -0.40 17.98
C THR A 39 -9.91 0.82 17.40
N PHE A 40 -9.95 0.96 16.07
CA PHE A 40 -10.48 2.14 15.38
C PHE A 40 -11.76 1.88 14.59
N GLY A 41 -12.25 0.65 14.57
CA GLY A 41 -13.55 0.28 14.00
C GLY A 41 -13.70 0.61 12.52
N LEU A 42 -14.84 1.23 12.19
CA LEU A 42 -15.27 1.51 10.81
C LEU A 42 -14.30 2.43 10.06
N GLY A 43 -13.71 3.40 10.75
CA GLY A 43 -12.74 4.31 10.15
C GLY A 43 -11.51 3.57 9.60
N ALA A 44 -10.91 2.67 10.39
CA ALA A 44 -9.79 1.85 9.95
C ALA A 44 -10.18 0.94 8.79
N PHE A 45 -11.38 0.34 8.83
CA PHE A 45 -11.86 -0.51 7.74
C PHE A 45 -11.97 0.27 6.42
N ILE A 46 -12.57 1.45 6.44
CA ILE A 46 -12.72 2.30 5.24
C ILE A 46 -11.35 2.70 4.70
N VAL A 47 -10.45 3.18 5.56
CA VAL A 47 -9.10 3.61 5.13
C VAL A 47 -8.31 2.46 4.52
N LEU A 48 -8.30 1.29 5.15
CA LEU A 48 -7.62 0.10 4.63
C LEU A 48 -8.23 -0.37 3.30
N ALA A 49 -9.56 -0.48 3.23
CA ALA A 49 -10.25 -0.94 2.03
C ALA A 49 -10.04 0.03 0.85
N VAL A 50 -10.21 1.33 1.06
CA VAL A 50 -10.02 2.35 0.01
C VAL A 50 -8.56 2.39 -0.44
N SER A 51 -7.60 2.31 0.48
CA SER A 51 -6.18 2.31 0.17
C SER A 51 -5.79 1.12 -0.70
N VAL A 52 -6.21 -0.10 -0.32
CA VAL A 52 -5.93 -1.32 -1.10
C VAL A 52 -6.58 -1.25 -2.48
N LEU A 53 -7.87 -0.91 -2.55
CA LEU A 53 -8.59 -0.80 -3.82
C LEU A 53 -7.98 0.26 -4.73
N ALA A 54 -7.65 1.45 -4.20
CA ALA A 54 -7.04 2.51 -4.97
C ALA A 54 -5.64 2.11 -5.49
N CYS A 55 -4.81 1.44 -4.69
CA CYS A 55 -3.51 0.96 -5.14
C CYS A 55 -3.64 -0.09 -6.26
N VAL A 56 -4.52 -1.08 -6.10
CA VAL A 56 -4.75 -2.11 -7.11
C VAL A 56 -5.29 -1.52 -8.41
N LEU A 57 -6.27 -0.62 -8.32
CA LEU A 57 -6.83 0.07 -9.49
C LEU A 57 -5.79 0.94 -10.19
N THR A 58 -4.98 1.68 -9.45
CA THR A 58 -3.92 2.52 -10.02
C THR A 58 -2.89 1.68 -10.75
N GLU A 59 -2.45 0.58 -10.16
CA GLU A 59 -1.50 -0.35 -10.81
C GLU A 59 -2.11 -0.96 -12.06
N TRP A 60 -3.37 -1.40 -12.00
CA TRP A 60 -4.06 -1.94 -13.16
C TRP A 60 -4.16 -0.94 -14.32
N VAL A 61 -4.55 0.30 -14.02
CA VAL A 61 -4.64 1.38 -15.03
C VAL A 61 -3.29 1.64 -15.67
N ILE A 62 -2.23 1.79 -14.87
CA ILE A 62 -0.89 2.08 -15.37
C ILE A 62 -0.38 0.92 -16.22
N THR A 63 -0.49 -0.33 -15.73
CA THR A 63 -0.01 -1.51 -16.44
C THR A 63 -0.72 -1.71 -17.76
N LYS A 64 -2.05 -1.56 -17.76
CA LYS A 64 -2.88 -1.77 -18.97
C LYS A 64 -2.74 -0.68 -20.00
N TYR A 65 -2.78 0.59 -19.58
CA TYR A 65 -2.85 1.73 -20.51
C TYR A 65 -1.50 2.36 -20.83
N LEU A 66 -0.58 2.48 -19.85
CA LEU A 66 0.74 3.05 -20.09
C LEU A 66 1.74 2.01 -20.58
N TYR A 67 1.87 0.90 -19.89
CA TYR A 67 2.88 -0.10 -20.24
C TYR A 67 2.42 -1.12 -21.28
N LYS A 68 1.10 -1.27 -21.46
CA LYS A 68 0.50 -2.26 -22.38
C LYS A 68 1.05 -3.68 -22.18
N GLN A 69 1.35 -4.00 -20.93
CA GLN A 69 1.87 -5.30 -20.52
C GLN A 69 0.79 -6.12 -19.80
N PRO A 70 0.94 -7.45 -19.67
CA PRO A 70 0.06 -8.24 -18.84
C PRO A 70 0.08 -7.73 -17.41
N SER A 71 -1.08 -7.79 -16.74
CA SER A 71 -1.23 -7.21 -15.41
C SER A 71 -0.36 -7.95 -14.38
N THR A 72 0.34 -7.19 -13.54
CA THR A 72 1.19 -7.67 -12.44
C THR A 72 0.43 -7.80 -11.11
N ILE A 73 -0.89 -7.63 -11.14
CA ILE A 73 -1.74 -7.61 -9.92
C ILE A 73 -1.65 -8.94 -9.15
N GLY A 74 -1.40 -10.05 -9.86
CA GLY A 74 -1.32 -11.39 -9.27
C GLY A 74 -0.17 -11.59 -8.28
N ASP A 75 0.87 -10.75 -8.32
CA ASP A 75 2.01 -10.86 -7.41
C ASP A 75 1.74 -10.35 -5.99
N GLY A 76 0.56 -9.77 -5.74
CA GLY A 76 0.13 -9.27 -4.43
C GLY A 76 0.82 -7.97 -3.97
N SER A 77 1.75 -7.42 -4.74
CA SER A 77 2.55 -6.25 -4.34
C SER A 77 1.73 -4.96 -4.24
N ALA A 78 0.69 -4.77 -5.08
CA ALA A 78 -0.22 -3.64 -4.98
C ALA A 78 -1.08 -3.72 -3.72
N ILE A 79 -1.54 -4.92 -3.36
CA ILE A 79 -2.32 -5.17 -2.15
C ILE A 79 -1.46 -4.85 -0.93
N LEU A 80 -0.22 -5.34 -0.91
CA LEU A 80 0.73 -5.09 0.18
C LEU A 80 1.02 -3.59 0.32
N THR A 81 1.28 -2.90 -0.80
CA THR A 81 1.51 -1.44 -0.78
C THR A 81 0.30 -0.69 -0.23
N GLY A 82 -0.91 -1.04 -0.68
CA GLY A 82 -2.15 -0.44 -0.21
C GLY A 82 -2.40 -0.69 1.28
N LEU A 83 -2.14 -1.91 1.76
CA LEU A 83 -2.26 -2.26 3.16
C LEU A 83 -1.28 -1.47 4.03
N LEU A 84 0.00 -1.44 3.65
CA LEU A 84 1.03 -0.67 4.35
C LEU A 84 0.74 0.84 4.33
N LEU A 85 0.25 1.37 3.20
CA LEU A 85 -0.17 2.77 3.12
C LEU A 85 -1.32 3.03 4.08
N GLY A 86 -2.40 2.24 4.04
CA GLY A 86 -3.57 2.41 4.90
C GLY A 86 -3.24 2.33 6.39
N MET A 87 -2.34 1.43 6.80
CA MET A 87 -1.87 1.34 8.19
C MET A 87 -1.02 2.54 8.63
N ASN A 88 -0.51 3.32 7.69
CA ASN A 88 0.26 4.53 7.97
C ASN A 88 -0.56 5.82 7.92
N LEU A 89 -1.87 5.74 7.67
CA LEU A 89 -2.78 6.87 7.57
C LEU A 89 -3.69 6.96 8.80
N PRO A 90 -4.12 8.18 9.19
CA PRO A 90 -5.16 8.35 10.21
C PRO A 90 -6.47 7.70 9.79
N SER A 91 -7.16 7.04 10.73
CA SER A 91 -8.45 6.37 10.45
C SER A 91 -9.61 7.31 10.17
N SER A 92 -9.46 8.62 10.38
CA SER A 92 -10.44 9.67 10.04
C SER A 92 -10.17 10.35 8.70
N LEU A 93 -9.16 9.88 7.93
CA LEU A 93 -8.75 10.56 6.70
C LEU A 93 -9.82 10.43 5.60
N PRO A 94 -10.26 11.53 4.94
CA PRO A 94 -11.21 11.48 3.85
C PRO A 94 -10.74 10.58 2.69
N TRP A 95 -11.66 9.80 2.14
CA TRP A 95 -11.37 8.79 1.12
C TRP A 95 -10.64 9.33 -0.12
N TRP A 96 -10.94 10.56 -0.54
CA TRP A 96 -10.30 11.18 -1.73
C TRP A 96 -8.80 11.48 -1.52
N ILE A 97 -8.39 11.83 -0.29
CA ILE A 97 -6.97 12.03 0.05
C ILE A 97 -6.23 10.68 -0.02
N ILE A 98 -6.87 9.61 0.45
CA ILE A 98 -6.30 8.25 0.37
C ILE A 98 -6.07 7.86 -1.09
N VAL A 99 -7.02 8.14 -1.98
CA VAL A 99 -6.88 7.88 -3.42
C VAL A 99 -5.70 8.64 -4.02
N ILE A 100 -5.52 9.92 -3.70
CA ILE A 100 -4.37 10.71 -4.14
C ILE A 100 -3.06 10.07 -3.65
N GLY A 101 -3.00 9.69 -2.37
CA GLY A 101 -1.84 9.01 -1.80
C GLY A 101 -1.51 7.68 -2.50
N ALA A 102 -2.53 6.90 -2.84
CA ALA A 102 -2.37 5.64 -3.56
C ALA A 102 -1.85 5.84 -4.99
N ILE A 103 -2.34 6.87 -5.70
CA ILE A 103 -1.85 7.23 -7.04
C ILE A 103 -0.37 7.61 -6.98
N VAL A 104 0.04 8.40 -6.00
CA VAL A 104 1.45 8.78 -5.83
C VAL A 104 2.29 7.58 -5.39
N ALA A 105 1.81 6.78 -4.45
CA ALA A 105 2.52 5.59 -3.99
C ALA A 105 2.82 4.61 -5.14
N ILE A 106 1.81 4.26 -5.92
CA ILE A 106 1.97 3.32 -7.04
C ILE A 106 2.61 4.01 -8.25
N GLY A 107 2.09 5.16 -8.69
CA GLY A 107 2.56 5.83 -9.90
C GLY A 107 3.99 6.32 -9.78
N VAL A 108 4.29 7.10 -8.74
CA VAL A 108 5.63 7.67 -8.52
C VAL A 108 6.54 6.73 -7.75
N GLY A 109 6.05 6.10 -6.67
CA GLY A 109 6.89 5.29 -5.79
C GLY A 109 7.26 3.91 -6.35
N LYS A 110 6.42 3.31 -7.21
CA LYS A 110 6.62 1.95 -7.73
C LYS A 110 6.82 1.93 -9.24
N MET A 111 5.83 2.42 -9.99
CA MET A 111 5.80 2.21 -11.45
C MET A 111 6.82 3.07 -12.20
N SER A 112 7.16 4.27 -11.72
CA SER A 112 8.19 5.12 -12.35
C SER A 112 9.57 4.48 -12.41
N PHE A 113 9.84 3.53 -11.51
CA PHE A 113 11.12 2.81 -11.43
C PHE A 113 11.08 1.44 -12.10
N GLY A 114 10.02 1.10 -12.84
CA GLY A 114 9.90 -0.17 -13.56
C GLY A 114 9.15 -1.26 -12.79
N GLY A 115 8.50 -0.95 -11.68
CA GLY A 115 7.68 -1.88 -10.92
C GLY A 115 8.43 -2.60 -9.80
N LEU A 116 7.91 -3.77 -9.40
CA LEU A 116 8.45 -4.52 -8.26
C LEU A 116 9.92 -4.91 -8.48
N GLY A 117 10.76 -4.61 -7.50
CA GLY A 117 12.20 -4.88 -7.52
C GLY A 117 13.05 -3.75 -8.09
N GLY A 118 12.47 -2.79 -8.86
CA GLY A 118 13.18 -1.62 -9.38
C GLY A 118 13.03 -0.37 -8.53
N ASN A 119 12.08 -0.35 -7.60
CA ASN A 119 11.79 0.82 -6.78
C ASN A 119 12.88 1.09 -5.72
N ILE A 120 13.37 2.33 -5.68
CA ILE A 120 14.42 2.78 -4.75
C ILE A 120 13.87 2.94 -3.33
N PHE A 121 12.63 3.41 -3.21
CA PHE A 121 11.96 3.65 -1.94
C PHE A 121 10.76 2.73 -1.76
N ASN A 122 10.35 2.54 -0.51
CA ASN A 122 9.09 1.86 -0.22
C ASN A 122 7.92 2.72 -0.75
N PRO A 123 7.10 2.21 -1.69
CA PRO A 123 6.04 2.99 -2.32
C PRO A 123 5.00 3.52 -1.32
N ALA A 124 4.66 2.75 -0.29
CA ALA A 124 3.71 3.18 0.74
C ALA A 124 4.24 4.40 1.52
N LEU A 125 5.54 4.43 1.81
CA LEU A 125 6.16 5.57 2.50
C LEU A 125 6.24 6.80 1.59
N VAL A 126 6.49 6.64 0.29
CA VAL A 126 6.44 7.74 -0.68
C VAL A 126 5.06 8.39 -0.68
N GLY A 127 3.99 7.58 -0.74
CA GLY A 127 2.62 8.08 -0.65
C GLY A 127 2.34 8.81 0.66
N ARG A 128 2.76 8.23 1.79
CA ARG A 128 2.60 8.86 3.12
C ARG A 128 3.32 10.20 3.22
N VAL A 129 4.59 10.28 2.81
CA VAL A 129 5.38 11.51 2.88
C VAL A 129 4.78 12.59 2.01
N PHE A 130 4.36 12.24 0.78
CA PHE A 130 3.63 13.16 -0.09
C PHE A 130 2.38 13.72 0.58
N LEU A 131 1.55 12.87 1.16
CA LEU A 131 0.32 13.31 1.86
C LEU A 131 0.62 14.17 3.08
N LEU A 132 1.69 13.87 3.81
CA LEU A 132 2.10 14.67 4.97
C LEU A 132 2.50 16.09 4.58
N ILE A 133 3.14 16.26 3.41
CA ILE A 133 3.55 17.57 2.89
C ILE A 133 2.34 18.30 2.28
N ALA A 134 1.50 17.60 1.51
CA ALA A 134 0.38 18.19 0.80
C ALA A 134 -0.84 18.50 1.69
N TYR A 135 -1.08 17.67 2.70
CA TYR A 135 -2.25 17.73 3.59
C TYR A 135 -1.86 17.60 5.06
N PRO A 136 -0.98 18.46 5.59
CA PRO A 136 -0.43 18.31 6.94
C PRO A 136 -1.50 18.32 8.03
N ALA A 137 -2.52 19.18 7.89
CA ALA A 137 -3.60 19.28 8.88
C ALA A 137 -4.36 17.96 9.05
N GLN A 138 -4.75 17.31 7.94
CA GLN A 138 -5.48 16.05 7.96
C GLN A 138 -4.61 14.86 8.39
N MET A 139 -3.31 14.90 8.03
CA MET A 139 -2.37 13.82 8.34
C MET A 139 -1.89 13.81 9.79
N THR A 140 -2.04 14.93 10.52
CA THR A 140 -1.63 15.06 11.92
C THR A 140 -2.78 14.91 12.92
N LEU A 141 -4.01 14.74 12.44
CA LEU A 141 -5.19 14.51 13.27
C LEU A 141 -5.37 13.00 13.51
N TRP A 142 -5.05 12.54 14.71
CA TRP A 142 -5.19 11.13 15.08
C TRP A 142 -6.45 10.91 15.92
N PRO A 143 -7.40 10.07 15.45
CA PRO A 143 -8.61 9.74 16.20
C PRO A 143 -8.28 8.99 17.49
N LYS A 144 -9.07 9.22 18.54
CA LYS A 144 -9.01 8.41 19.76
C LYS A 144 -9.48 6.99 19.48
N ALA A 145 -8.81 6.01 20.11
CA ALA A 145 -9.25 4.63 20.10
C ALA A 145 -10.66 4.48 20.70
N GLY A 146 -11.42 3.49 20.24
CA GLY A 146 -12.76 3.18 20.76
C GLY A 146 -13.92 3.90 20.07
N GLN A 147 -13.68 4.68 19.02
CA GLN A 147 -14.74 5.35 18.24
C GLN A 147 -15.17 4.48 17.05
N TYR A 148 -15.81 3.35 17.33
CA TYR A 148 -16.06 2.29 16.35
C TYR A 148 -16.91 2.69 15.14
N PHE A 149 -17.84 3.66 15.32
CA PHE A 149 -18.80 4.06 14.29
C PHE A 149 -18.54 5.46 13.70
N SER A 150 -17.54 6.17 14.20
CA SER A 150 -17.16 7.49 13.70
C SER A 150 -16.09 7.36 12.62
N TYR A 151 -16.22 8.14 11.53
CA TYR A 151 -15.23 8.21 10.47
C TYR A 151 -14.60 9.60 10.40
N THR A 152 -15.12 10.51 9.58
CA THR A 152 -14.59 11.88 9.43
C THR A 152 -14.82 12.77 10.64
N ASP A 153 -15.86 12.49 11.43
CA ASP A 153 -16.24 13.26 12.62
C ASP A 153 -15.65 12.70 13.92
N ALA A 154 -14.65 11.83 13.80
CA ALA A 154 -14.00 11.24 14.96
C ALA A 154 -13.27 12.30 15.80
N VAL A 155 -13.47 12.24 17.12
CA VAL A 155 -12.77 13.13 18.06
C VAL A 155 -11.29 12.78 18.06
N THR A 156 -10.44 13.76 17.80
CA THR A 156 -8.99 13.61 17.75
C THR A 156 -8.35 13.85 19.12
N SER A 157 -7.20 13.24 19.33
CA SER A 157 -6.37 13.49 20.51
C SER A 157 -4.92 13.70 20.09
N ALA A 158 -4.11 14.24 21.00
CA ALA A 158 -2.66 14.24 20.78
C ALA A 158 -2.15 12.80 20.62
N THR A 159 -1.13 12.61 19.79
CA THR A 159 -0.42 11.33 19.71
C THR A 159 0.10 10.94 21.08
N PRO A 160 -0.03 9.67 21.48
CA PRO A 160 0.48 9.19 22.77
C PRO A 160 2.01 8.99 22.68
N LEU A 161 2.75 10.07 22.51
CA LEU A 161 4.22 10.13 22.56
C LEU A 161 4.65 11.02 23.71
#